data_6df98d551b01f3c5b927bdcc4a16077a
#
_entry.id   6df98d551b01f3c5b927bdcc4a16077a
#
_cell.length_a   1.000
_cell.length_b   1.000
_cell.length_c   1.000
_cell.angle_alpha   90.00
_cell.angle_beta   90.00
_cell.angle_gamma   90.00
#
_symmetry.space_group_name_H-M   'P 1'
#
loop_
_entity.id
_entity.type
_entity.pdbx_description
1 polymer ?
#
loop_
_entity_poly.entity_id
_entity_poly.type
_entity_poly.pdbx_seq_one_letter_code
_entity_poly.pdbx_strand_id
1 'polypeptide(L)'
;MQTVQWYVLGHLDQDLSVERLARVAAMSERNFARVFVRETRITPAEFVERARVDAARVLLESGSEPLKTIAHRCGFGSPARMRAAFLKNLGVTARQYRQHFGAYASA
;
A
#
# COMPACT_ATOMS: atom_id res chain seq x y z
N MET A 1 -12.27 13.66 0.97
CA MET A 1 -11.47 12.43 1.05
C MET A 1 -10.01 12.62 1.40
N GLN A 2 -9.54 13.84 1.39
CA GLN A 2 -8.14 14.14 1.70
C GLN A 2 -7.73 13.67 3.11
N THR A 3 -8.60 13.87 4.11
CA THR A 3 -8.35 13.42 5.49
C THR A 3 -8.12 11.89 5.55
N VAL A 4 -8.93 11.13 4.81
CA VAL A 4 -8.80 9.67 4.77
C VAL A 4 -7.48 9.27 4.09
N GLN A 5 -7.12 9.93 3.01
CA GLN A 5 -5.86 9.66 2.31
C GLN A 5 -4.66 9.93 3.22
N TRP A 6 -4.67 11.03 3.96
CA TRP A 6 -3.63 11.33 4.94
C TRP A 6 -3.57 10.27 6.05
N TYR A 7 -4.75 9.84 6.52
CA TYR A 7 -4.82 8.79 7.55
C TYR A 7 -4.17 7.49 7.05
N VAL A 8 -4.49 7.07 5.83
CA VAL A 8 -3.93 5.85 5.24
C VAL A 8 -2.41 5.92 5.21
N LEU A 9 -1.85 7.03 4.74
CA LEU A 9 -0.40 7.18 4.61
C LEU A 9 0.33 7.12 5.95
N GLY A 10 -0.33 7.53 7.03
CA GLY A 10 0.26 7.48 8.37
C GLY A 10 0.01 6.18 9.13
N HIS A 11 -0.78 5.23 8.58
CA HIS A 11 -1.20 4.03 9.30
C HIS A 11 -1.13 2.77 8.43
N LEU A 12 -0.14 2.69 7.53
CA LEU A 12 -0.06 1.60 6.55
C LEU A 12 0.06 0.21 7.17
N ASP A 13 0.64 0.11 8.36
CA ASP A 13 0.81 -1.17 9.07
C ASP A 13 -0.42 -1.60 9.87
N GLN A 14 -1.49 -0.84 9.81
CA GLN A 14 -2.70 -1.09 10.59
C GLN A 14 -3.85 -1.58 9.72
N ASP A 15 -4.99 -1.89 10.37
CA ASP A 15 -6.21 -2.23 9.66
C ASP A 15 -6.74 -1.01 8.90
N LEU A 16 -6.80 -1.13 7.59
CA LEU A 16 -7.28 -0.09 6.69
C LEU A 16 -8.49 -0.58 5.88
N SER A 17 -9.35 -1.38 6.52
CA SER A 17 -10.59 -1.85 5.92
C SER A 17 -11.53 -0.69 5.61
N VAL A 18 -12.49 -0.93 4.71
CA VAL A 18 -13.52 0.06 4.39
C VAL A 18 -14.27 0.49 5.65
N GLU A 19 -14.56 -0.47 6.55
CA GLU A 19 -15.21 -0.17 7.81
C GLU A 19 -14.41 0.84 8.64
N ARG A 20 -13.11 0.62 8.76
CA ARG A 20 -12.24 1.52 9.53
C ARG A 20 -12.16 2.91 8.89
N LEU A 21 -11.97 2.94 7.57
CA LEU A 21 -11.84 4.21 6.86
C LEU A 21 -13.14 5.00 6.85
N ALA A 22 -14.29 4.32 6.78
CA ALA A 22 -15.58 4.99 6.88
C ALA A 22 -15.75 5.67 8.24
N ARG A 23 -15.29 5.03 9.32
CA ARG A 23 -15.30 5.65 10.66
C ARG A 23 -14.42 6.91 10.70
N VAL A 24 -13.24 6.85 10.10
CA VAL A 24 -12.35 8.01 10.02
C VAL A 24 -13.05 9.17 9.29
N ALA A 25 -13.80 8.86 8.24
CA ALA A 25 -14.55 9.86 7.48
C ALA A 25 -15.86 10.28 8.14
N ALA A 26 -16.27 9.63 9.25
CA ALA A 26 -17.56 9.83 9.90
C ALA A 26 -18.72 9.58 8.94
N MET A 27 -18.62 8.53 8.13
CA MET A 27 -19.60 8.16 7.13
C MET A 27 -19.99 6.69 7.28
N SER A 28 -21.16 6.31 6.72
CA SER A 28 -21.49 4.89 6.57
C SER A 28 -20.55 4.26 5.54
N GLU A 29 -20.34 2.93 5.64
CA GLU A 29 -19.46 2.23 4.70
C GLU A 29 -19.90 2.43 3.25
N ARG A 30 -21.20 2.28 2.99
CA ARG A 30 -21.75 2.41 1.64
C ARG A 30 -21.53 3.81 1.07
N ASN A 31 -21.83 4.82 1.85
CA ASN A 31 -21.68 6.22 1.42
C ASN A 31 -20.20 6.56 1.23
N PHE A 32 -19.36 6.11 2.16
CA PHE A 32 -17.91 6.33 2.08
C PHE A 32 -17.34 5.74 0.79
N ALA A 33 -17.64 4.47 0.50
CA ALA A 33 -17.10 3.80 -0.69
C ALA A 33 -17.54 4.52 -1.97
N ARG A 34 -18.80 4.93 -2.04
CA ARG A 34 -19.33 5.65 -3.20
C ARG A 34 -18.66 7.00 -3.41
N VAL A 35 -18.55 7.78 -2.34
CA VAL A 35 -17.92 9.11 -2.39
C VAL A 35 -16.44 9.00 -2.73
N PHE A 36 -15.76 8.01 -2.14
CA PHE A 36 -14.33 7.81 -2.39
C PHE A 36 -14.07 7.52 -3.87
N VAL A 37 -14.83 6.60 -4.48
CA VAL A 37 -14.68 6.28 -5.91
C VAL A 37 -15.01 7.50 -6.77
N ARG A 38 -16.05 8.23 -6.41
CA ARG A 38 -16.45 9.44 -7.17
C ARG A 38 -15.32 10.46 -7.18
N GLU A 39 -14.64 10.67 -6.06
CA GLU A 39 -13.60 11.70 -5.93
C GLU A 39 -12.22 11.24 -6.41
N THR A 40 -11.87 9.97 -6.19
CA THR A 40 -10.51 9.48 -6.48
C THR A 40 -10.44 8.63 -7.74
N ARG A 41 -11.57 8.13 -8.25
CA ARG A 41 -11.70 7.24 -9.41
C ARG A 41 -11.15 5.83 -9.17
N ILE A 42 -10.79 5.50 -7.95
CA ILE A 42 -10.39 4.14 -7.56
C ILE A 42 -11.12 3.76 -6.27
N THR A 43 -11.14 2.47 -5.95
CA THR A 43 -11.76 2.00 -4.71
C THR A 43 -10.84 2.29 -3.52
N PRO A 44 -11.39 2.35 -2.28
CA PRO A 44 -10.56 2.48 -1.10
C PRO A 44 -9.51 1.37 -0.99
N ALA A 45 -9.87 0.12 -1.31
CA ALA A 45 -8.93 -0.99 -1.27
C ALA A 45 -7.78 -0.82 -2.25
N GLU A 46 -8.08 -0.34 -3.45
CA GLU A 46 -7.03 -0.06 -4.44
C GLU A 46 -6.09 1.06 -3.98
N PHE A 47 -6.65 2.09 -3.39
CA PHE A 47 -5.85 3.19 -2.85
C PHE A 47 -4.89 2.69 -1.77
N VAL A 48 -5.39 1.89 -0.82
CA VAL A 48 -4.56 1.32 0.25
C VAL A 48 -3.46 0.44 -0.33
N GLU A 49 -3.80 -0.44 -1.27
CA GLU A 49 -2.80 -1.32 -1.90
C GLU A 49 -1.70 -0.53 -2.60
N ARG A 50 -2.08 0.49 -3.38
CA ARG A 50 -1.11 1.35 -4.06
C ARG A 50 -0.22 2.11 -3.08
N ALA A 51 -0.79 2.61 -1.99
CA ALA A 51 -0.03 3.31 -0.96
C ALA A 51 0.98 2.38 -0.29
N ARG A 52 0.59 1.14 -0.01
CA ARG A 52 1.49 0.13 0.55
C ARG A 52 2.61 -0.24 -0.41
N VAL A 53 2.29 -0.41 -1.69
CA VAL A 53 3.29 -0.68 -2.72
C VAL A 53 4.28 0.47 -2.81
N ASP A 54 3.81 1.71 -2.83
CA ASP A 54 4.68 2.89 -2.92
C ASP A 54 5.62 3.00 -1.71
N ALA A 55 5.11 2.73 -0.51
CA ALA A 55 5.95 2.72 0.70
C ALA A 55 7.02 1.62 0.62
N ALA A 56 6.64 0.43 0.15
CA ALA A 56 7.59 -0.67 -0.01
C ALA A 56 8.67 -0.35 -1.04
N ARG A 57 8.31 0.33 -2.13
CA ARG A 57 9.29 0.74 -3.14
C ARG A 57 10.40 1.59 -2.53
N VAL A 58 10.05 2.56 -1.69
CA VAL A 58 11.03 3.42 -1.02
C VAL A 58 11.99 2.58 -0.19
N LEU A 59 11.49 1.62 0.58
CA LEU A 59 12.34 0.76 1.42
C LEU A 59 13.20 -0.18 0.58
N LEU A 60 12.67 -0.68 -0.54
CA LEU A 60 13.43 -1.55 -1.45
C LEU A 60 14.54 -0.79 -2.18
N GLU A 61 14.32 0.48 -2.47
CA GLU A 61 15.28 1.33 -3.18
C GLU A 61 16.40 1.81 -2.27
N SER A 62 16.11 2.09 -1.01
CA SER A 62 17.04 2.79 -0.12
C SER A 62 17.71 1.92 0.94
N GLY A 63 17.30 0.66 1.09
CA GLY A 63 17.81 -0.16 2.16
C GLY A 63 18.01 -1.62 1.78
N SER A 64 18.41 -2.39 2.78
CA SER A 64 18.69 -3.83 2.63
C SER A 64 17.85 -4.69 3.57
N GLU A 65 16.75 -4.14 4.11
CA GLU A 65 15.89 -4.90 5.00
C GLU A 65 15.34 -6.14 4.30
N PRO A 66 15.17 -7.26 5.04
CA PRO A 66 14.55 -8.46 4.45
C PRO A 66 13.14 -8.16 3.93
N LEU A 67 12.74 -8.88 2.88
CA LEU A 67 11.39 -8.72 2.32
C LEU A 67 10.30 -8.94 3.37
N LYS A 68 10.50 -9.88 4.29
CA LYS A 68 9.55 -10.14 5.38
C LYS A 68 9.35 -8.90 6.25
N THR A 69 10.43 -8.21 6.57
CA THR A 69 10.37 -6.98 7.38
C THR A 69 9.63 -5.87 6.63
N ILE A 70 9.95 -5.68 5.37
CA ILE A 70 9.28 -4.66 4.53
C ILE A 70 7.79 -4.97 4.40
N ALA A 71 7.44 -6.23 4.15
CA ALA A 71 6.04 -6.64 4.02
C ALA A 71 5.26 -6.32 5.30
N HIS A 72 5.86 -6.55 6.46
CA HIS A 72 5.24 -6.25 7.75
C HIS A 72 5.10 -4.74 7.98
N ARG A 73 6.18 -4.00 7.76
CA ARG A 73 6.19 -2.54 7.96
C ARG A 73 5.19 -1.82 7.06
N CYS A 74 5.01 -2.30 5.84
CA CYS A 74 4.11 -1.66 4.87
C CYS A 74 2.67 -2.19 4.93
N GLY A 75 2.39 -3.11 5.87
CA GLY A 75 1.02 -3.54 6.10
C GLY A 75 0.54 -4.69 5.24
N PHE A 76 1.40 -5.33 4.45
CA PHE A 76 1.00 -6.49 3.65
C PHE A 76 0.75 -7.73 4.51
N GLY A 77 1.43 -7.84 5.64
CA GLY A 77 1.31 -8.98 6.54
C GLY A 77 2.19 -10.17 6.18
N SER A 78 2.53 -10.36 4.91
CA SER A 78 3.40 -11.46 4.49
C SER A 78 4.11 -11.10 3.19
N PRO A 79 5.30 -11.71 2.93
CA PRO A 79 5.98 -11.54 1.64
C PRO A 79 5.13 -11.99 0.45
N ALA A 80 4.30 -13.03 0.62
CA ALA A 80 3.44 -13.53 -0.45
C ALA A 80 2.39 -12.49 -0.87
N ARG A 81 1.79 -11.79 0.09
CA ARG A 81 0.83 -10.73 -0.19
C ARG A 81 1.50 -9.53 -0.85
N MET A 82 2.69 -9.17 -0.38
CA MET A 82 3.47 -8.11 -1.01
C MET A 82 3.83 -8.47 -2.45
N ARG A 83 4.25 -9.71 -2.69
CA ARG A 83 4.57 -10.20 -4.03
C ARG A 83 3.38 -10.06 -4.97
N ALA A 84 2.19 -10.49 -4.53
CA ALA A 84 0.98 -10.42 -5.32
C ALA A 84 0.62 -8.96 -5.65
N ALA A 85 0.73 -8.06 -4.68
CA ALA A 85 0.44 -6.64 -4.88
C ALA A 85 1.42 -6.00 -5.88
N PHE A 86 2.71 -6.33 -5.79
CA PHE A 86 3.71 -5.85 -6.73
C PHE A 86 3.43 -6.33 -8.16
N LEU A 87 3.13 -7.61 -8.32
CA LEU A 87 2.80 -8.16 -9.65
C LEU A 87 1.58 -7.45 -10.24
N LYS A 88 0.56 -7.23 -9.43
CA LYS A 88 -0.67 -6.56 -9.87
C LYS A 88 -0.43 -5.11 -10.28
N ASN A 89 0.34 -4.37 -9.50
CA ASN A 89 0.50 -2.93 -9.69
C ASN A 89 1.68 -2.56 -10.59
N LEU A 90 2.75 -3.34 -10.58
CA LEU A 90 4.00 -3.01 -11.27
C LEU A 90 4.45 -4.08 -12.28
N GLY A 91 3.82 -5.24 -12.30
CA GLY A 91 4.20 -6.32 -13.21
C GLY A 91 5.47 -7.06 -12.83
N VAL A 92 6.08 -6.74 -11.69
CA VAL A 92 7.28 -7.42 -11.18
C VAL A 92 7.11 -7.71 -9.70
N THR A 93 7.87 -8.69 -9.19
CA THR A 93 7.85 -8.98 -7.76
C THR A 93 8.68 -7.95 -6.99
N ALA A 94 8.47 -7.88 -5.67
CA ALA A 94 9.28 -7.01 -4.81
C ALA A 94 10.76 -7.37 -4.90
N ARG A 95 11.09 -8.67 -5.00
CA ARG A 95 12.47 -9.12 -5.16
C ARG A 95 13.07 -8.61 -6.46
N GLN A 96 12.34 -8.75 -7.57
CA GLN A 96 12.77 -8.24 -8.88
C GLN A 96 12.91 -6.72 -8.85
N TYR A 97 11.98 -6.04 -8.20
CA TYR A 97 12.06 -4.59 -8.06
C TYR A 97 13.33 -4.16 -7.34
N ARG A 98 13.67 -4.82 -6.23
CA ARG A 98 14.93 -4.55 -5.51
C ARG A 98 16.14 -4.80 -6.38
N GLN A 99 16.14 -5.89 -7.16
CA GLN A 99 17.27 -6.22 -8.04
C GLN A 99 17.52 -5.14 -9.09
N HIS A 100 16.46 -4.52 -9.59
CA HIS A 100 16.57 -3.51 -10.64
C HIS A 100 16.77 -2.08 -10.11
N PHE A 101 16.17 -1.77 -8.97
CA PHE A 101 16.12 -0.39 -8.47
C PHE A 101 16.71 -0.20 -7.08
N GLY A 102 17.18 -1.27 -6.44
CA GLY A 102 17.77 -1.18 -5.10
C GLY A 102 19.10 -0.43 -5.10
N ALA A 103 19.46 0.15 -3.95
CA ALA A 103 20.71 0.91 -3.77
C ALA A 103 21.94 0.05 -4.05
N TYR A 104 21.83 -1.28 -3.89
CA TYR A 104 22.94 -2.20 -4.10
C TYR A 104 22.76 -3.04 -5.36
N ALA A 105 21.90 -2.61 -6.26
CA ALA A 105 21.73 -3.29 -7.53
C ALA A 105 23.02 -3.19 -8.34
N SER A 106 23.39 -4.27 -9.00
CA SER A 106 24.57 -4.29 -9.87
C SER A 106 24.33 -3.35 -11.06
N ALA A 107 25.32 -2.57 -11.34
CA ALA A 107 25.29 -1.69 -12.51
C ALA A 107 25.31 -2.52 -13.80
#